data_7bd94c7f60ce9fb5e44b8a64fcebe88a
#
_entry.id   7bd94c7f60ce9fb5e44b8a64fcebe88a
#
_cell.length_a   1.000
_cell.length_b   1.000
_cell.length_c   1.000
_cell.angle_alpha   90.00
_cell.angle_beta   90.00
_cell.angle_gamma   90.00
#
_symmetry.space_group_name_H-M   'P 1'
#
loop_
_entity.id
_entity.type
_entity.pdbx_description
1 polymer ?
#
loop_
_entity_poly.entity_id
_entity_poly.type
_entity_poly.pdbx_seq_one_letter_code
_entity_poly.pdbx_strand_id
1 'polypeptide(L)'
;MAQRYVSLKEVAARAGVSFQTASKVLNGGNVRVSAETAARIIAVAESLGYRPNTVARSLVQQTTATIGLVAGDMTDGALSQFAVAAERTARRHQHAVLVGNLSQTGEDGASVVRMLIDRRVDGVIAAAPQLEGDPEVAELLRRYVPAVSLHHVPGGGVPLVGSNHRDGARLATRHLIGLGHTVIGTVTGPFRRHVVRSRLHGYEDALREAGIEPGEDLATEADWTPGAAAAATRLLLERDPAMTAVFVHSDAMAIGVLSALARAGRRVPDDVAVVSCDDMPFAEYLIPSLTSLRVPFAETGEAAVELLLGRITGQPPPDEPILLPVELVVRGSCGGQPAAGAPTTQKGGPHDPDRR
;
A
#
# COMPACT_ATOMS: atom_id res chain seq x y z
N MET A 1 -0.58 30.64 26.80
CA MET A 1 -1.83 30.48 27.57
C MET A 1 -2.43 29.13 27.23
N ALA A 2 -2.72 28.25 28.20
CA ALA A 2 -3.36 26.97 27.94
C ALA A 2 -4.79 27.23 27.47
N GLN A 3 -5.14 26.67 26.33
CA GLN A 3 -6.49 26.78 25.74
C GLN A 3 -7.47 26.07 26.70
N ARG A 4 -8.38 26.82 27.31
CA ARG A 4 -9.40 26.27 28.22
C ARG A 4 -10.47 25.59 27.37
N TYR A 5 -10.45 24.24 27.37
CA TYR A 5 -11.50 23.45 26.72
C TYR A 5 -12.78 23.49 27.57
N VAL A 6 -13.91 23.79 26.92
CA VAL A 6 -15.23 23.67 27.54
C VAL A 6 -15.49 22.21 27.91
N SER A 7 -15.92 21.97 29.16
CA SER A 7 -16.21 20.65 29.65
C SER A 7 -17.67 20.24 29.42
N LEU A 8 -17.93 18.93 29.31
CA LEU A 8 -19.30 18.42 29.23
C LEU A 8 -20.15 18.80 30.46
N LYS A 9 -19.52 19.01 31.63
CA LYS A 9 -20.20 19.48 32.84
C LYS A 9 -20.72 20.90 32.66
N GLU A 10 -19.98 21.79 32.01
CA GLU A 10 -20.40 23.15 31.71
C GLU A 10 -21.58 23.19 30.72
N VAL A 11 -21.54 22.32 29.70
CA VAL A 11 -22.66 22.15 28.76
C VAL A 11 -23.92 21.68 29.49
N ALA A 12 -23.81 20.65 30.33
CA ALA A 12 -24.92 20.08 31.09
C ALA A 12 -25.55 21.12 32.02
N ALA A 13 -24.72 21.86 32.77
CA ALA A 13 -25.18 22.93 33.68
C ALA A 13 -25.92 24.04 32.90
N ARG A 14 -25.37 24.49 31.76
CA ARG A 14 -25.97 25.54 30.96
C ARG A 14 -27.25 25.10 30.23
N ALA A 15 -27.35 23.84 29.85
CA ALA A 15 -28.53 23.23 29.24
C ALA A 15 -29.62 22.84 30.29
N GLY A 16 -29.35 22.92 31.58
CA GLY A 16 -30.25 22.53 32.66
C GLY A 16 -30.58 21.05 32.70
N VAL A 17 -29.58 20.19 32.42
CA VAL A 17 -29.74 18.73 32.39
C VAL A 17 -28.63 18.04 33.20
N SER A 18 -28.83 16.73 33.50
CA SER A 18 -27.77 15.93 34.12
C SER A 18 -26.58 15.73 33.17
N PHE A 19 -25.38 15.55 33.73
CA PHE A 19 -24.18 15.17 32.98
C PHE A 19 -24.43 13.95 32.10
N GLN A 20 -25.12 12.92 32.61
CA GLN A 20 -25.45 11.71 31.88
C GLN A 20 -26.37 11.98 30.70
N THR A 21 -27.37 12.87 30.84
CA THR A 21 -28.28 13.26 29.77
C THR A 21 -27.51 13.97 28.65
N ALA A 22 -26.70 14.98 28.99
CA ALA A 22 -25.90 15.75 28.05
C ALA A 22 -24.90 14.79 27.33
N SER A 23 -24.23 13.91 28.08
CA SER A 23 -23.29 12.94 27.53
C SER A 23 -23.93 12.03 26.50
N LYS A 24 -25.07 11.46 26.82
CA LYS A 24 -25.77 10.53 25.93
C LYS A 24 -26.27 11.23 24.66
N VAL A 25 -26.82 12.44 24.75
CA VAL A 25 -27.31 13.22 23.59
C VAL A 25 -26.14 13.57 22.67
N LEU A 26 -25.03 14.07 23.21
CA LEU A 26 -23.88 14.52 22.41
C LEU A 26 -23.00 13.40 21.87
N ASN A 27 -23.07 12.20 22.46
CA ASN A 27 -22.28 11.03 22.02
C ASN A 27 -23.14 9.98 21.27
N GLY A 28 -24.38 10.28 20.89
CA GLY A 28 -25.23 9.36 20.11
C GLY A 28 -25.80 8.18 20.89
N GLY A 29 -25.84 8.25 22.22
CA GLY A 29 -26.43 7.22 23.07
C GLY A 29 -27.97 7.23 23.02
N ASN A 30 -28.58 6.05 23.16
CA ASN A 30 -30.04 5.92 23.20
C ASN A 30 -30.57 6.57 24.49
N VAL A 31 -31.19 7.75 24.38
CA VAL A 31 -31.76 8.51 25.52
C VAL A 31 -33.20 8.82 25.23
N ARG A 32 -34.09 8.53 26.16
CA ARG A 32 -35.48 8.98 26.13
C ARG A 32 -35.52 10.45 26.63
N VAL A 33 -35.20 11.38 25.76
CA VAL A 33 -35.41 12.82 25.97
C VAL A 33 -36.30 13.37 24.86
N SER A 34 -37.05 14.47 25.13
CA SER A 34 -37.82 15.13 24.09
C SER A 34 -36.88 15.71 23.01
N ALA A 35 -37.38 15.82 21.78
CA ALA A 35 -36.62 16.43 20.67
C ALA A 35 -36.19 17.88 21.02
N GLU A 36 -37.03 18.63 21.76
CA GLU A 36 -36.74 19.97 22.24
C GLU A 36 -35.54 19.99 23.21
N THR A 37 -35.49 19.04 24.16
CA THR A 37 -34.37 18.92 25.11
C THR A 37 -33.06 18.54 24.37
N ALA A 38 -33.11 17.65 23.40
CA ALA A 38 -31.97 17.29 22.61
C ALA A 38 -31.44 18.48 21.80
N ALA A 39 -32.33 19.22 21.12
CA ALA A 39 -31.99 20.42 20.36
C ALA A 39 -31.35 21.50 21.24
N ARG A 40 -31.88 21.73 22.45
CA ARG A 40 -31.33 22.67 23.41
C ARG A 40 -29.91 22.29 23.85
N ILE A 41 -29.64 20.99 24.12
CA ILE A 41 -28.30 20.53 24.50
C ILE A 41 -27.30 20.76 23.36
N ILE A 42 -27.69 20.48 22.13
CA ILE A 42 -26.84 20.65 20.94
C ILE A 42 -26.55 22.16 20.76
N ALA A 43 -27.55 23.01 20.78
CA ALA A 43 -27.39 24.45 20.62
C ALA A 43 -26.49 25.09 21.71
N VAL A 44 -26.62 24.61 22.96
CA VAL A 44 -25.74 25.06 24.05
C VAL A 44 -24.31 24.58 23.82
N ALA A 45 -24.09 23.33 23.39
CA ALA A 45 -22.78 22.81 23.09
C ALA A 45 -22.10 23.61 21.97
N GLU A 46 -22.81 23.89 20.89
CA GLU A 46 -22.35 24.75 19.78
C GLU A 46 -22.00 26.15 20.23
N SER A 47 -22.90 26.81 20.99
CA SER A 47 -22.68 28.17 21.47
C SER A 47 -21.46 28.33 22.39
N LEU A 48 -21.12 27.28 23.12
CA LEU A 48 -19.96 27.22 23.99
C LEU A 48 -18.67 26.78 23.25
N GLY A 49 -18.77 26.35 21.99
CA GLY A 49 -17.64 25.75 21.26
C GLY A 49 -17.20 24.41 21.86
N TYR A 50 -18.12 23.68 22.50
CA TYR A 50 -17.81 22.36 23.07
C TYR A 50 -17.47 21.38 21.97
N ARG A 51 -16.36 20.69 22.15
CA ARG A 51 -15.98 19.52 21.32
C ARG A 51 -15.91 18.28 22.21
N PRO A 52 -16.56 17.17 21.80
CA PRO A 52 -16.47 15.93 22.55
C PRO A 52 -15.02 15.53 22.77
N ASN A 53 -14.67 15.23 24.02
CA ASN A 53 -13.33 14.76 24.35
C ASN A 53 -13.22 13.29 23.96
N THR A 54 -12.53 13.00 22.87
CA THR A 54 -12.31 11.64 22.35
C THR A 54 -11.50 10.78 23.31
N VAL A 55 -10.54 11.37 24.06
CA VAL A 55 -9.74 10.66 25.08
C VAL A 55 -10.62 10.20 26.25
N ALA A 56 -11.54 11.07 26.72
CA ALA A 56 -12.47 10.65 27.77
C ALA A 56 -13.45 9.57 27.29
N ARG A 57 -13.83 9.61 26.02
CA ARG A 57 -14.70 8.60 25.40
C ARG A 57 -13.97 7.27 25.28
N SER A 58 -12.73 7.27 24.84
CA SER A 58 -11.92 6.04 24.68
C SER A 58 -11.72 5.28 25.99
N LEU A 59 -11.61 6.00 27.11
CA LEU A 59 -11.54 5.38 28.44
C LEU A 59 -12.82 4.62 28.82
N VAL A 60 -13.98 5.09 28.37
CA VAL A 60 -15.28 4.46 28.66
C VAL A 60 -15.57 3.32 27.66
N GLN A 61 -15.25 3.53 26.40
CA GLN A 61 -15.54 2.58 25.31
C GLN A 61 -14.45 1.53 25.12
N GLN A 62 -13.28 1.72 25.74
CA GLN A 62 -12.07 0.90 25.57
C GLN A 62 -11.59 0.81 24.10
N THR A 63 -11.99 1.77 23.27
CA THR A 63 -11.58 1.93 21.88
C THR A 63 -11.16 3.36 21.63
N THR A 64 -10.13 3.57 20.82
CA THR A 64 -9.62 4.91 20.48
C THR A 64 -10.12 5.41 19.13
N ALA A 65 -10.80 4.56 18.37
CA ALA A 65 -11.15 4.77 16.96
C ALA A 65 -9.91 5.20 16.15
N THR A 66 -8.77 4.58 16.43
CA THR A 66 -7.48 4.87 15.79
C THR A 66 -6.81 3.56 15.41
N ILE A 67 -6.40 3.42 14.16
CA ILE A 67 -5.56 2.32 13.70
C ILE A 67 -4.13 2.81 13.47
N GLY A 68 -3.15 1.95 13.73
CA GLY A 68 -1.76 2.19 13.42
C GLY A 68 -1.42 1.71 12.01
N LEU A 69 -0.66 2.48 11.27
CA LEU A 69 -0.05 2.07 10.01
C LEU A 69 1.47 2.13 10.16
N VAL A 70 2.13 0.97 10.15
CA VAL A 70 3.59 0.91 10.07
C VAL A 70 3.98 0.92 8.60
N ALA A 71 4.61 2.00 8.18
CA ALA A 71 5.01 2.24 6.80
C ALA A 71 6.52 2.22 6.64
N GLY A 72 7.00 1.80 5.48
CA GLY A 72 8.40 1.97 5.07
C GLY A 72 8.65 3.39 4.54
N ASP A 73 9.34 3.50 3.42
CA ASP A 73 9.61 4.79 2.79
C ASP A 73 8.33 5.38 2.15
N MET A 74 7.78 6.41 2.77
CA MET A 74 6.57 7.11 2.26
C MET A 74 6.84 7.92 0.98
N THR A 75 8.08 8.02 0.52
CA THR A 75 8.39 8.60 -0.81
C THR A 75 8.17 7.58 -1.94
N ASP A 76 8.01 6.30 -1.59
CA ASP A 76 7.60 5.26 -2.54
C ASP A 76 6.14 5.49 -2.96
N GLY A 77 5.93 5.69 -4.26
CA GLY A 77 4.61 5.94 -4.82
C GLY A 77 3.61 4.80 -4.63
N ALA A 78 4.08 3.55 -4.62
CA ALA A 78 3.26 2.37 -4.38
C ALA A 78 2.71 2.36 -2.94
N LEU A 79 3.59 2.55 -1.96
CA LEU A 79 3.20 2.64 -0.55
C LEU A 79 2.30 3.85 -0.28
N SER A 80 2.55 4.98 -0.97
CA SER A 80 1.71 6.18 -0.84
C SER A 80 0.28 5.94 -1.34
N GLN A 81 0.09 5.26 -2.47
CA GLN A 81 -1.25 4.90 -2.96
C GLN A 81 -2.00 4.01 -1.97
N PHE A 82 -1.33 2.98 -1.45
CA PHE A 82 -1.86 2.13 -0.40
C PHE A 82 -2.27 2.94 0.83
N ALA A 83 -1.38 3.78 1.37
CA ALA A 83 -1.62 4.53 2.59
C ALA A 83 -2.79 5.52 2.46
N VAL A 84 -2.92 6.18 1.30
CA VAL A 84 -4.06 7.08 1.00
C VAL A 84 -5.37 6.31 0.95
N ALA A 85 -5.41 5.14 0.32
CA ALA A 85 -6.62 4.31 0.27
C ALA A 85 -6.99 3.76 1.65
N ALA A 86 -6.00 3.29 2.42
CA ALA A 86 -6.19 2.84 3.79
C ALA A 86 -6.75 3.97 4.69
N GLU A 87 -6.19 5.19 4.61
CA GLU A 87 -6.70 6.35 5.36
C GLU A 87 -8.15 6.67 5.00
N ARG A 88 -8.45 6.74 3.68
CA ARG A 88 -9.82 7.03 3.22
C ARG A 88 -10.82 5.99 3.71
N THR A 89 -10.45 4.72 3.70
CA THR A 89 -11.31 3.63 4.17
C THR A 89 -11.48 3.68 5.69
N ALA A 90 -10.40 3.85 6.45
CA ALA A 90 -10.47 4.01 7.90
C ALA A 90 -11.38 5.19 8.29
N ARG A 91 -11.27 6.32 7.62
CA ARG A 91 -12.09 7.50 7.84
C ARG A 91 -13.57 7.28 7.51
N ARG A 92 -13.90 6.51 6.45
CA ARG A 92 -15.29 6.09 6.18
C ARG A 92 -15.88 5.30 7.35
N HIS A 93 -15.06 4.53 8.04
CA HIS A 93 -15.42 3.78 9.25
C HIS A 93 -15.16 4.55 10.55
N GLN A 94 -15.01 5.88 10.47
CA GLN A 94 -14.81 6.77 11.63
C GLN A 94 -13.54 6.47 12.46
N HIS A 95 -12.52 5.88 11.85
CA HIS A 95 -11.21 5.66 12.44
C HIS A 95 -10.18 6.66 11.90
N ALA A 96 -9.33 7.17 12.81
CA ALA A 96 -8.12 7.89 12.43
C ALA A 96 -6.98 6.90 12.13
N VAL A 97 -6.00 7.35 11.32
CA VAL A 97 -4.78 6.58 11.07
C VAL A 97 -3.60 7.29 11.70
N LEU A 98 -2.87 6.58 12.56
CA LEU A 98 -1.60 7.01 13.13
C LEU A 98 -0.47 6.30 12.39
N VAL A 99 0.36 7.06 11.67
CA VAL A 99 1.45 6.51 10.86
C VAL A 99 2.74 6.46 11.68
N GLY A 100 3.36 5.28 11.75
CA GLY A 100 4.72 5.06 12.20
C GLY A 100 5.61 4.77 10.98
N ASN A 101 6.47 5.71 10.59
CA ASN A 101 7.38 5.53 9.47
C ASN A 101 8.70 4.94 9.96
N LEU A 102 9.19 3.92 9.23
CA LEU A 102 10.45 3.27 9.56
C LEU A 102 11.65 3.97 8.91
N SER A 103 12.80 3.80 9.52
CA SER A 103 14.08 4.06 8.88
C SER A 103 14.29 3.15 7.65
N GLN A 104 15.20 3.52 6.76
CA GLN A 104 15.48 2.71 5.57
C GLN A 104 15.99 1.31 5.92
N THR A 105 16.72 1.15 7.03
CA THR A 105 17.21 -0.15 7.50
C THR A 105 16.12 -0.99 8.17
N GLY A 106 15.10 -0.34 8.76
CA GLY A 106 14.02 -0.98 9.53
C GLY A 106 14.43 -1.44 10.92
N GLU A 107 15.63 -1.08 11.41
CA GLU A 107 16.12 -1.44 12.75
C GLU A 107 15.25 -0.90 13.89
N ASP A 108 14.44 0.11 13.61
CA ASP A 108 13.49 0.73 14.54
C ASP A 108 12.10 0.08 14.53
N GLY A 109 11.90 -1.01 13.76
CA GLY A 109 10.60 -1.64 13.55
C GLY A 109 9.85 -1.99 14.85
N ALA A 110 10.50 -2.71 15.76
CA ALA A 110 9.89 -3.08 17.04
C ALA A 110 9.56 -1.84 17.91
N SER A 111 10.39 -0.81 17.88
CA SER A 111 10.16 0.44 18.62
C SER A 111 8.97 1.21 18.09
N VAL A 112 8.80 1.28 16.77
CA VAL A 112 7.64 1.92 16.13
C VAL A 112 6.36 1.15 16.43
N VAL A 113 6.37 -0.17 16.35
CA VAL A 113 5.19 -1.00 16.70
C VAL A 113 4.82 -0.82 18.20
N ARG A 114 5.81 -0.84 19.11
CA ARG A 114 5.55 -0.56 20.54
C ARG A 114 4.95 0.82 20.75
N MET A 115 5.48 1.84 20.10
CA MET A 115 4.95 3.20 20.19
C MET A 115 3.48 3.26 19.80
N LEU A 116 3.05 2.57 18.75
CA LEU A 116 1.65 2.49 18.34
C LEU A 116 0.81 1.76 19.39
N ILE A 117 1.29 0.64 19.94
CA ILE A 117 0.62 -0.11 21.02
C ILE A 117 0.46 0.75 22.27
N ASP A 118 1.49 1.49 22.67
CA ASP A 118 1.47 2.38 23.83
C ASP A 118 0.49 3.55 23.63
N ARG A 119 0.28 3.97 22.38
CA ARG A 119 -0.75 4.95 21.99
C ARG A 119 -2.16 4.38 21.96
N ARG A 120 -2.31 3.09 22.31
CA ARG A 120 -3.61 2.41 22.38
C ARG A 120 -4.36 2.42 21.04
N VAL A 121 -3.64 2.24 19.92
CA VAL A 121 -4.34 2.01 18.64
C VAL A 121 -5.17 0.73 18.74
N ASP A 122 -6.34 0.69 18.11
CA ASP A 122 -7.27 -0.43 18.18
C ASP A 122 -6.81 -1.63 17.33
N GLY A 123 -5.93 -1.35 16.34
CA GLY A 123 -5.31 -2.34 15.49
C GLY A 123 -4.13 -1.78 14.70
N VAL A 124 -3.32 -2.64 14.08
CA VAL A 124 -2.13 -2.27 13.32
C VAL A 124 -2.13 -2.89 11.93
N ILE A 125 -1.85 -2.09 10.91
CA ILE A 125 -1.49 -2.55 9.57
C ILE A 125 0.03 -2.45 9.41
N ALA A 126 0.70 -3.59 9.19
CA ALA A 126 2.13 -3.65 8.94
C ALA A 126 2.38 -3.63 7.42
N ALA A 127 2.68 -2.44 6.87
CA ALA A 127 2.85 -2.20 5.44
C ALA A 127 4.31 -1.98 5.02
N ALA A 128 5.26 -2.37 5.86
CA ALA A 128 6.69 -2.16 5.63
C ALA A 128 7.41 -3.48 5.38
N PRO A 129 8.02 -3.68 4.20
CA PRO A 129 8.80 -4.90 3.92
C PRO A 129 10.03 -5.04 4.82
N GLN A 130 10.48 -3.97 5.45
CA GLN A 130 11.58 -3.98 6.43
C GLN A 130 11.26 -4.85 7.67
N LEU A 131 9.98 -5.06 7.98
CA LEU A 131 9.53 -5.90 9.10
C LEU A 131 9.57 -7.40 8.81
N GLU A 132 9.82 -7.80 7.56
CA GLU A 132 9.93 -9.20 7.19
C GLU A 132 11.06 -9.89 7.95
N GLY A 133 10.73 -10.98 8.62
CA GLY A 133 11.72 -11.79 9.33
C GLY A 133 12.11 -11.29 10.72
N ASP A 134 11.55 -10.16 11.21
CA ASP A 134 11.78 -9.68 12.58
C ASP A 134 10.90 -10.46 13.57
N PRO A 135 11.49 -11.32 14.45
CA PRO A 135 10.72 -12.13 15.38
C PRO A 135 10.07 -11.29 16.49
N GLU A 136 10.68 -10.17 16.86
CA GLU A 136 10.15 -9.29 17.90
C GLU A 136 8.92 -8.54 17.41
N VAL A 137 8.97 -8.01 16.20
CA VAL A 137 7.79 -7.40 15.55
C VAL A 137 6.68 -8.43 15.40
N ALA A 138 7.00 -9.64 14.94
CA ALA A 138 6.03 -10.71 14.81
C ALA A 138 5.33 -11.04 16.13
N GLU A 139 6.07 -11.09 17.25
CA GLU A 139 5.49 -11.32 18.58
C GLU A 139 4.60 -10.16 19.03
N LEU A 140 5.04 -8.91 18.84
CA LEU A 140 4.26 -7.72 19.19
C LEU A 140 2.91 -7.70 18.46
N LEU A 141 2.91 -7.95 17.14
CA LEU A 141 1.70 -7.94 16.31
C LEU A 141 0.74 -9.09 16.66
N ARG A 142 1.25 -10.25 17.07
CA ARG A 142 0.40 -11.39 17.44
C ARG A 142 -0.24 -11.25 18.81
N ARG A 143 0.51 -10.72 19.78
CA ARG A 143 0.15 -10.80 21.19
C ARG A 143 -0.60 -9.59 21.72
N TYR A 144 -0.28 -8.40 21.24
CA TYR A 144 -0.69 -7.16 21.90
C TYR A 144 -1.74 -6.35 21.17
N VAL A 145 -2.00 -6.63 19.88
CA VAL A 145 -2.92 -5.82 19.08
C VAL A 145 -3.48 -6.63 17.90
N PRO A 146 -4.77 -6.48 17.54
CA PRO A 146 -5.25 -6.96 16.26
C PRO A 146 -4.39 -6.41 15.12
N ALA A 147 -3.90 -7.29 14.25
CA ALA A 147 -2.99 -6.87 13.19
C ALA A 147 -3.31 -7.53 11.85
N VAL A 148 -2.94 -6.82 10.77
CA VAL A 148 -2.93 -7.28 9.37
C VAL A 148 -1.60 -6.90 8.77
N SER A 149 -1.02 -7.73 7.92
CA SER A 149 0.25 -7.43 7.24
C SER A 149 0.11 -7.47 5.73
N LEU A 150 0.90 -6.64 5.04
CA LEU A 150 1.08 -6.70 3.59
C LEU A 150 2.24 -7.62 3.20
N HIS A 151 3.06 -7.99 4.15
CA HIS A 151 4.27 -8.77 3.96
C HIS A 151 4.25 -10.00 4.86
N HIS A 152 5.05 -11.01 4.51
CA HIS A 152 5.12 -12.23 5.29
C HIS A 152 5.62 -11.96 6.72
N VAL A 153 4.80 -12.35 7.71
CA VAL A 153 5.16 -12.31 9.14
C VAL A 153 5.45 -13.74 9.60
N PRO A 154 6.67 -14.03 10.08
CA PRO A 154 7.04 -15.36 10.52
C PRO A 154 6.17 -15.88 11.67
N GLY A 155 5.88 -17.19 11.68
CA GLY A 155 5.18 -17.85 12.77
C GLY A 155 3.65 -17.80 12.71
N GLY A 156 3.07 -17.26 11.65
CA GLY A 156 1.61 -17.22 11.43
C GLY A 156 0.86 -16.27 12.37
N GLY A 157 -0.47 -16.32 12.35
CA GLY A 157 -1.36 -15.57 13.25
C GLY A 157 -1.60 -14.09 12.90
N VAL A 158 -0.82 -13.52 11.99
CA VAL A 158 -1.09 -12.19 11.39
C VAL A 158 -1.53 -12.44 9.94
N PRO A 159 -2.81 -12.19 9.61
CA PRO A 159 -3.29 -12.41 8.25
C PRO A 159 -2.61 -11.47 7.26
N LEU A 160 -2.41 -11.97 6.04
CA LEU A 160 -1.77 -11.25 4.96
C LEU A 160 -2.81 -10.79 3.93
N VAL A 161 -2.71 -9.53 3.53
CA VAL A 161 -3.39 -8.96 2.37
C VAL A 161 -2.33 -8.42 1.42
N GLY A 162 -2.39 -8.79 0.15
CA GLY A 162 -1.39 -8.36 -0.82
C GLY A 162 -1.83 -8.62 -2.25
N SER A 163 -0.87 -8.63 -3.16
CA SER A 163 -1.08 -8.93 -4.58
C SER A 163 -0.40 -10.24 -4.96
N ASN A 164 -0.94 -10.90 -5.98
CA ASN A 164 -0.36 -12.13 -6.49
C ASN A 164 0.88 -11.84 -7.35
N HIS A 165 2.00 -11.56 -6.67
CA HIS A 165 3.25 -11.17 -7.32
C HIS A 165 3.86 -12.27 -8.19
N ARG A 166 3.67 -13.56 -7.84
CA ARG A 166 4.17 -14.68 -8.63
C ARG A 166 3.44 -14.78 -9.97
N ASP A 167 2.11 -14.75 -9.95
CA ASP A 167 1.30 -14.79 -11.17
C ASP A 167 1.50 -13.53 -12.01
N GLY A 168 1.68 -12.36 -11.39
CA GLY A 168 2.00 -11.13 -12.09
C GLY A 168 3.31 -11.23 -12.87
N ALA A 169 4.39 -11.66 -12.23
CA ALA A 169 5.68 -11.83 -12.89
C ALA A 169 5.63 -12.88 -14.00
N ARG A 170 4.90 -13.99 -13.77
CA ARG A 170 4.63 -15.01 -14.77
C ARG A 170 3.88 -14.45 -15.98
N LEU A 171 2.88 -13.59 -15.76
CA LEU A 171 2.13 -12.90 -16.82
C LEU A 171 3.04 -11.97 -17.64
N ALA A 172 3.87 -11.14 -16.99
CA ALA A 172 4.82 -10.24 -17.64
C ALA A 172 5.84 -11.00 -18.50
N THR A 173 6.42 -12.07 -17.94
CA THR A 173 7.42 -12.88 -18.63
C THR A 173 6.81 -13.66 -19.80
N ARG A 174 5.64 -14.26 -19.62
CA ARG A 174 4.89 -14.91 -20.71
C ARG A 174 4.56 -13.94 -21.84
N HIS A 175 4.25 -12.69 -21.53
CA HIS A 175 4.01 -11.67 -22.55
C HIS A 175 5.25 -11.43 -23.40
N LEU A 176 6.44 -11.28 -22.77
CA LEU A 176 7.71 -11.15 -23.50
C LEU A 176 8.02 -12.38 -24.34
N ILE A 177 7.83 -13.60 -23.82
CA ILE A 177 7.98 -14.85 -24.55
C ILE A 177 7.02 -14.90 -25.75
N GLY A 178 5.76 -14.48 -25.58
CA GLY A 178 4.77 -14.42 -26.63
C GLY A 178 5.11 -13.43 -27.76
N LEU A 179 5.98 -12.44 -27.49
CA LEU A 179 6.54 -11.52 -28.48
C LEU A 179 7.79 -12.09 -29.18
N GLY A 180 8.23 -13.31 -28.83
CA GLY A 180 9.36 -14.01 -29.45
C GLY A 180 10.69 -13.87 -28.72
N HIS A 181 10.72 -13.24 -27.54
CA HIS A 181 11.95 -13.11 -26.77
C HIS A 181 12.29 -14.43 -26.05
N THR A 182 13.54 -14.87 -26.18
CA THR A 182 14.07 -16.07 -25.52
C THR A 182 15.24 -15.79 -24.59
N VAL A 183 15.91 -14.64 -24.74
CA VAL A 183 16.95 -14.16 -23.83
C VAL A 183 16.38 -12.97 -23.08
N ILE A 184 15.83 -13.26 -21.91
CA ILE A 184 15.06 -12.28 -21.09
C ILE A 184 15.81 -12.10 -19.77
N GLY A 185 16.29 -10.90 -19.50
CA GLY A 185 16.87 -10.54 -18.20
C GLY A 185 15.83 -10.10 -17.18
N THR A 186 16.21 -10.04 -15.90
CA THR A 186 15.38 -9.44 -14.87
C THR A 186 16.21 -8.56 -13.93
N VAL A 187 15.71 -7.34 -13.68
CA VAL A 187 16.27 -6.42 -12.68
C VAL A 187 15.33 -6.42 -11.47
N THR A 188 15.86 -6.92 -10.36
CA THR A 188 15.06 -7.17 -9.15
C THR A 188 15.34 -6.15 -8.06
N GLY A 189 14.48 -6.09 -7.02
CA GLY A 189 14.86 -5.53 -5.73
C GLY A 189 15.74 -6.52 -4.94
N PRO A 190 15.98 -6.24 -3.63
CA PRO A 190 16.83 -7.10 -2.78
C PRO A 190 16.28 -8.53 -2.66
N PHE A 191 17.08 -9.54 -3.01
CA PHE A 191 16.69 -10.96 -3.03
C PHE A 191 16.18 -11.48 -1.67
N ARG A 192 16.58 -10.87 -0.57
CA ARG A 192 16.08 -11.22 0.76
C ARG A 192 14.58 -10.96 0.95
N ARG A 193 13.96 -10.12 0.11
CA ARG A 193 12.53 -9.75 0.24
C ARG A 193 11.62 -10.82 -0.36
N HIS A 194 10.55 -11.16 0.36
CA HIS A 194 9.59 -12.17 -0.08
C HIS A 194 8.94 -11.81 -1.42
N VAL A 195 8.56 -10.54 -1.62
CA VAL A 195 7.98 -10.05 -2.88
C VAL A 195 8.93 -10.26 -4.07
N VAL A 196 10.23 -10.05 -3.88
CA VAL A 196 11.24 -10.25 -4.92
C VAL A 196 11.37 -11.72 -5.28
N ARG A 197 11.45 -12.61 -4.28
CA ARG A 197 11.48 -14.06 -4.51
C ARG A 197 10.22 -14.55 -5.22
N SER A 198 9.04 -14.04 -4.82
CA SER A 198 7.79 -14.41 -5.48
C SER A 198 7.76 -13.99 -6.95
N ARG A 199 8.22 -12.77 -7.28
CA ARG A 199 8.34 -12.31 -8.68
C ARG A 199 9.38 -13.11 -9.45
N LEU A 200 10.53 -13.40 -8.84
CA LEU A 200 11.58 -14.20 -9.48
C LEU A 200 11.09 -15.63 -9.80
N HIS A 201 10.40 -16.29 -8.86
CA HIS A 201 9.80 -17.60 -9.13
C HIS A 201 8.78 -17.54 -10.27
N GLY A 202 7.94 -16.49 -10.34
CA GLY A 202 6.98 -16.32 -11.45
C GLY A 202 7.66 -16.13 -12.81
N TYR A 203 8.76 -15.38 -12.85
CA TYR A 203 9.61 -15.21 -14.02
C TYR A 203 10.22 -16.56 -14.45
N GLU A 204 10.83 -17.31 -13.54
CA GLU A 204 11.42 -18.62 -13.80
C GLU A 204 10.38 -19.65 -14.26
N ASP A 205 9.19 -19.65 -13.62
CA ASP A 205 8.09 -20.55 -14.01
C ASP A 205 7.70 -20.32 -15.48
N ALA A 206 7.56 -19.06 -15.89
CA ALA A 206 7.17 -18.73 -17.26
C ALA A 206 8.22 -19.16 -18.29
N LEU A 207 9.52 -19.02 -17.97
CA LEU A 207 10.62 -19.49 -18.83
C LEU A 207 10.59 -20.99 -18.95
N ARG A 208 10.54 -21.76 -17.84
CA ARG A 208 10.50 -23.23 -17.86
C ARG A 208 9.28 -23.78 -18.60
N GLU A 209 8.11 -23.15 -18.44
CA GLU A 209 6.89 -23.54 -19.17
C GLU A 209 7.02 -23.38 -20.67
N ALA A 210 7.85 -22.44 -21.13
CA ALA A 210 8.17 -22.23 -22.54
C ALA A 210 9.36 -23.06 -23.05
N GLY A 211 9.96 -23.91 -22.20
CA GLY A 211 11.16 -24.68 -22.52
C GLY A 211 12.43 -23.85 -22.59
N ILE A 212 12.44 -22.67 -21.96
CA ILE A 212 13.61 -21.80 -21.86
C ILE A 212 14.22 -22.00 -20.47
N GLU A 213 15.48 -22.41 -20.42
CA GLU A 213 16.18 -22.51 -19.14
C GLU A 213 16.49 -21.12 -18.58
N PRO A 214 16.13 -20.84 -17.31
CA PRO A 214 16.50 -19.59 -16.67
C PRO A 214 18.02 -19.47 -16.57
N GLY A 215 18.60 -18.46 -17.20
CA GLY A 215 20.04 -18.21 -17.09
C GLY A 215 20.40 -17.69 -15.71
N GLU A 216 21.34 -18.35 -15.01
CA GLU A 216 21.78 -17.93 -13.66
C GLU A 216 22.29 -16.48 -13.64
N ASP A 217 22.87 -16.01 -14.74
CA ASP A 217 23.43 -14.67 -14.89
C ASP A 217 22.44 -13.61 -15.36
N LEU A 218 21.18 -13.99 -15.68
CA LEU A 218 20.16 -13.07 -16.20
C LEU A 218 19.28 -12.42 -15.12
N ALA A 219 19.51 -12.71 -13.84
CA ALA A 219 18.88 -12.03 -12.71
C ALA A 219 19.90 -11.14 -11.98
N THR A 220 19.60 -9.84 -11.83
CA THR A 220 20.51 -8.89 -11.16
C THR A 220 19.77 -8.09 -10.11
N GLU A 221 20.34 -8.08 -8.89
CA GLU A 221 19.79 -7.37 -7.74
C GLU A 221 20.08 -5.87 -7.84
N ALA A 222 19.08 -5.06 -7.48
CA ALA A 222 19.16 -3.62 -7.24
C ALA A 222 18.52 -3.29 -5.86
N ASP A 223 18.41 -2.01 -5.52
CA ASP A 223 17.93 -1.51 -4.22
C ASP A 223 16.61 -0.70 -4.31
N TRP A 224 15.84 -0.90 -5.37
CA TRP A 224 14.63 -0.15 -5.74
C TRP A 224 14.89 1.26 -6.31
N THR A 225 16.14 1.73 -6.33
CA THR A 225 16.47 3.04 -6.92
C THR A 225 16.75 2.96 -8.43
N PRO A 226 16.45 4.02 -9.19
CA PRO A 226 16.84 4.09 -10.61
C PRO A 226 18.35 3.95 -10.83
N GLY A 227 19.17 4.47 -9.91
CA GLY A 227 20.62 4.41 -10.00
C GLY A 227 21.17 2.98 -9.93
N ALA A 228 20.73 2.21 -8.95
CA ALA A 228 21.12 0.80 -8.81
C ALA A 228 20.59 -0.04 -9.98
N ALA A 229 19.35 0.21 -10.44
CA ALA A 229 18.80 -0.47 -11.60
C ALA A 229 19.58 -0.19 -12.89
N ALA A 230 20.06 1.04 -13.08
CA ALA A 230 20.94 1.37 -14.21
C ALA A 230 22.28 0.62 -14.14
N ALA A 231 22.85 0.44 -12.95
CA ALA A 231 24.06 -0.35 -12.75
C ALA A 231 23.81 -1.85 -13.05
N ALA A 232 22.70 -2.39 -12.51
CA ALA A 232 22.27 -3.77 -12.74
C ALA A 232 22.04 -4.06 -14.24
N THR A 233 21.44 -3.11 -14.97
CA THR A 233 21.22 -3.25 -16.43
C THR A 233 22.52 -3.32 -17.20
N ARG A 234 23.52 -2.52 -16.84
CA ARG A 234 24.85 -2.60 -17.48
C ARG A 234 25.49 -3.97 -17.28
N LEU A 235 25.40 -4.51 -16.06
CA LEU A 235 25.90 -5.87 -15.77
C LEU A 235 25.18 -6.94 -16.61
N LEU A 236 23.87 -6.84 -16.78
CA LEU A 236 23.11 -7.76 -17.63
C LEU A 236 23.59 -7.71 -19.08
N LEU A 237 23.79 -6.51 -19.64
CA LEU A 237 24.28 -6.33 -21.01
C LEU A 237 25.72 -6.82 -21.21
N GLU A 238 26.57 -6.75 -20.17
CA GLU A 238 27.92 -7.28 -20.17
C GLU A 238 27.95 -8.82 -20.10
N ARG A 239 27.05 -9.40 -19.28
CA ARG A 239 26.95 -10.86 -19.11
C ARG A 239 26.35 -11.56 -20.32
N ASP A 240 25.29 -10.98 -20.89
CA ASP A 240 24.64 -11.51 -22.08
C ASP A 240 24.27 -10.37 -23.05
N PRO A 241 25.16 -10.03 -24.00
CA PRO A 241 24.88 -9.05 -25.04
C PRO A 241 23.73 -9.42 -25.98
N ALA A 242 23.31 -10.70 -26.00
CA ALA A 242 22.18 -11.19 -26.77
C ALA A 242 20.83 -10.97 -26.08
N MET A 243 20.79 -10.40 -24.88
CA MET A 243 19.56 -10.06 -24.18
C MET A 243 18.67 -9.14 -25.04
N THR A 244 17.44 -9.58 -25.30
CA THR A 244 16.46 -8.85 -26.13
C THR A 244 15.25 -8.36 -25.36
N ALA A 245 15.11 -8.75 -24.09
CA ALA A 245 14.03 -8.27 -23.23
C ALA A 245 14.46 -8.21 -21.76
N VAL A 246 13.81 -7.37 -20.97
CA VAL A 246 14.03 -7.30 -19.52
C VAL A 246 12.72 -7.09 -18.78
N PHE A 247 12.52 -7.91 -17.71
CA PHE A 247 11.46 -7.70 -16.73
C PHE A 247 12.03 -6.95 -15.52
N VAL A 248 11.42 -5.83 -15.17
CA VAL A 248 11.87 -4.93 -14.09
C VAL A 248 10.89 -4.95 -12.94
N HIS A 249 11.36 -5.14 -11.71
CA HIS A 249 10.50 -5.34 -10.55
C HIS A 249 9.81 -4.07 -10.03
N SER A 250 10.09 -2.87 -10.57
CA SER A 250 9.30 -1.65 -10.30
C SER A 250 9.44 -0.61 -11.40
N ASP A 251 8.43 0.25 -11.55
CA ASP A 251 8.46 1.36 -12.53
C ASP A 251 9.53 2.40 -12.19
N ALA A 252 9.81 2.62 -10.92
CA ALA A 252 10.91 3.50 -10.50
C ALA A 252 12.27 2.98 -11.00
N MET A 253 12.52 1.67 -10.87
CA MET A 253 13.73 1.03 -11.41
C MET A 253 13.75 1.06 -12.94
N ALA A 254 12.60 0.94 -13.60
CA ALA A 254 12.52 0.99 -15.06
C ALA A 254 13.06 2.31 -15.65
N ILE A 255 12.97 3.42 -14.93
CA ILE A 255 13.60 4.69 -15.33
C ILE A 255 15.11 4.51 -15.49
N GLY A 256 15.75 3.82 -14.54
CA GLY A 256 17.17 3.51 -14.57
C GLY A 256 17.54 2.55 -15.72
N VAL A 257 16.71 1.52 -15.92
CA VAL A 257 16.86 0.55 -17.02
C VAL A 257 16.81 1.24 -18.37
N LEU A 258 15.78 2.05 -18.63
CA LEU A 258 15.62 2.81 -19.87
C LEU A 258 16.82 3.75 -20.11
N SER A 259 17.28 4.44 -19.05
CA SER A 259 18.46 5.30 -19.13
C SER A 259 19.74 4.52 -19.47
N ALA A 260 19.95 3.35 -18.88
CA ALA A 260 21.12 2.51 -19.14
C ALA A 260 21.10 1.95 -20.57
N LEU A 261 19.97 1.46 -21.05
CA LEU A 261 19.78 0.98 -22.42
C LEU A 261 20.07 2.08 -23.44
N ALA A 262 19.51 3.28 -23.24
CA ALA A 262 19.75 4.42 -24.13
C ALA A 262 21.24 4.81 -24.19
N ARG A 263 21.94 4.82 -23.04
CA ARG A 263 23.39 5.09 -22.98
C ARG A 263 24.24 4.00 -23.63
N ALA A 264 23.76 2.76 -23.64
CA ALA A 264 24.39 1.65 -24.34
C ALA A 264 24.04 1.60 -25.84
N GLY A 265 23.27 2.57 -26.35
CA GLY A 265 22.84 2.61 -27.75
C GLY A 265 21.80 1.57 -28.11
N ARG A 266 21.13 0.96 -27.11
CA ARG A 266 20.04 -0.01 -27.30
C ARG A 266 18.70 0.71 -27.36
N ARG A 267 17.96 0.54 -28.44
CA ARG A 267 16.63 1.13 -28.62
C ARG A 267 15.57 0.29 -27.90
N VAL A 268 14.63 0.96 -27.26
CA VAL A 268 13.46 0.32 -26.65
C VAL A 268 12.23 0.70 -27.50
N PRO A 269 11.44 -0.25 -27.99
CA PRO A 269 11.54 -1.70 -27.79
C PRO A 269 12.41 -2.46 -28.82
N ASP A 270 12.92 -1.81 -29.87
CA ASP A 270 13.45 -2.46 -31.08
C ASP A 270 14.63 -3.41 -30.81
N ASP A 271 15.56 -3.03 -29.91
CA ASP A 271 16.72 -3.84 -29.57
C ASP A 271 16.54 -4.56 -28.24
N VAL A 272 15.80 -3.95 -27.27
CA VAL A 272 15.46 -4.55 -25.99
C VAL A 272 14.05 -4.13 -25.55
N ALA A 273 13.16 -5.10 -25.43
CA ALA A 273 11.82 -4.91 -24.86
C ALA A 273 11.87 -4.73 -23.35
N VAL A 274 11.04 -3.84 -22.79
CA VAL A 274 10.98 -3.59 -21.34
C VAL A 274 9.55 -3.77 -20.86
N VAL A 275 9.38 -4.62 -19.82
CA VAL A 275 8.15 -4.75 -19.05
C VAL A 275 8.48 -4.51 -17.58
N SER A 276 7.63 -3.75 -16.91
CA SER A 276 7.83 -3.34 -15.52
C SER A 276 6.68 -3.77 -14.60
N CYS A 277 6.69 -3.28 -13.38
CA CYS A 277 5.71 -3.55 -12.35
C CYS A 277 5.38 -2.28 -11.58
N ASP A 278 4.12 -2.11 -11.20
CA ASP A 278 3.42 -1.14 -10.36
C ASP A 278 2.35 -0.34 -11.12
N ASP A 279 2.53 -0.04 -12.40
CA ASP A 279 1.69 0.83 -13.24
C ASP A 279 1.49 2.22 -12.62
N MET A 280 2.63 2.85 -12.28
CA MET A 280 2.63 4.19 -11.70
C MET A 280 2.13 5.23 -12.70
N PRO A 281 1.49 6.34 -12.25
CA PRO A 281 0.91 7.34 -13.15
C PRO A 281 1.86 7.92 -14.19
N PHE A 282 3.16 7.94 -13.93
CA PHE A 282 4.18 8.42 -14.88
C PHE A 282 4.50 7.40 -15.98
N ALA A 283 4.13 6.13 -15.83
CA ALA A 283 4.48 5.06 -16.77
C ALA A 283 3.98 5.33 -18.19
N GLU A 284 2.81 5.93 -18.33
CA GLU A 284 2.24 6.28 -19.65
C GLU A 284 2.94 7.46 -20.35
N TYR A 285 3.67 8.30 -19.57
CA TYR A 285 4.34 9.52 -20.07
C TYR A 285 5.83 9.32 -20.33
N LEU A 286 6.38 8.14 -20.06
CA LEU A 286 7.75 7.80 -20.43
C LEU A 286 7.88 7.64 -21.95
N ILE A 287 9.09 7.74 -22.49
CA ILE A 287 9.40 7.56 -23.89
C ILE A 287 10.42 6.42 -24.05
N PRO A 288 9.98 5.25 -24.58
CA PRO A 288 8.60 4.88 -24.90
C PRO A 288 7.72 4.73 -23.65
N SER A 289 6.38 4.83 -23.81
CA SER A 289 5.43 4.59 -22.71
C SER A 289 5.59 3.17 -22.15
N LEU A 290 5.62 3.03 -20.83
CA LEU A 290 6.06 1.83 -20.14
C LEU A 290 4.93 0.80 -20.01
N THR A 291 5.16 -0.40 -20.56
CA THR A 291 4.34 -1.59 -20.30
C THR A 291 4.62 -2.05 -18.88
N SER A 292 3.58 -2.14 -18.07
CA SER A 292 3.74 -2.43 -16.64
C SER A 292 2.62 -3.31 -16.09
N LEU A 293 2.93 -4.08 -15.06
CA LEU A 293 1.94 -4.79 -14.26
C LEU A 293 1.24 -3.79 -13.34
N ARG A 294 -0.08 -3.67 -13.47
CA ARG A 294 -0.90 -2.91 -12.53
C ARG A 294 -1.08 -3.69 -11.25
N VAL A 295 -0.44 -3.19 -10.19
CA VAL A 295 -0.60 -3.71 -8.82
C VAL A 295 -1.72 -2.93 -8.14
N PRO A 296 -2.76 -3.59 -7.57
CA PRO A 296 -3.92 -2.93 -7.00
C PRO A 296 -3.63 -2.38 -5.59
N PHE A 297 -2.75 -1.37 -5.48
CA PHE A 297 -2.33 -0.79 -4.20
C PHE A 297 -3.49 -0.17 -3.41
N ALA A 298 -4.42 0.52 -4.10
CA ALA A 298 -5.56 1.15 -3.46
C ALA A 298 -6.54 0.10 -2.91
N GLU A 299 -6.87 -0.90 -3.71
CA GLU A 299 -7.75 -2.01 -3.34
C GLU A 299 -7.12 -2.85 -2.21
N THR A 300 -5.79 -3.01 -2.22
CA THR A 300 -5.06 -3.66 -1.11
C THR A 300 -5.19 -2.85 0.18
N GLY A 301 -5.13 -1.52 0.09
CA GLY A 301 -5.32 -0.63 1.24
C GLY A 301 -6.74 -0.71 1.82
N GLU A 302 -7.74 -0.76 0.96
CA GLU A 302 -9.14 -0.95 1.36
C GLU A 302 -9.34 -2.31 2.05
N ALA A 303 -8.89 -3.39 1.41
CA ALA A 303 -9.02 -4.75 1.94
C ALA A 303 -8.29 -4.93 3.28
N ALA A 304 -7.12 -4.32 3.45
CA ALA A 304 -6.37 -4.39 4.70
C ALA A 304 -7.11 -3.72 5.86
N VAL A 305 -7.75 -2.56 5.62
CA VAL A 305 -8.56 -1.88 6.64
C VAL A 305 -9.81 -2.68 6.97
N GLU A 306 -10.55 -3.16 5.98
CA GLU A 306 -11.78 -3.95 6.21
C GLU A 306 -11.46 -5.22 7.02
N LEU A 307 -10.39 -5.92 6.66
CA LEU A 307 -9.95 -7.09 7.41
C LEU A 307 -9.55 -6.72 8.85
N LEU A 308 -8.81 -5.62 9.05
CA LEU A 308 -8.41 -5.17 10.37
C LEU A 308 -9.61 -4.80 11.25
N LEU A 309 -10.60 -4.09 10.71
CA LEU A 309 -11.82 -3.73 11.43
C LEU A 309 -12.64 -4.98 11.83
N GLY A 310 -12.71 -5.97 10.96
CA GLY A 310 -13.27 -7.28 11.28
C GLY A 310 -12.55 -7.92 12.47
N ARG A 311 -11.21 -7.90 12.50
CA ARG A 311 -10.41 -8.43 13.60
C ARG A 311 -10.58 -7.65 14.90
N ILE A 312 -10.67 -6.32 14.85
CA ILE A 312 -10.96 -5.48 16.02
C ILE A 312 -12.30 -5.86 16.64
N THR A 313 -13.29 -6.23 15.82
CA THR A 313 -14.62 -6.66 16.29
C THR A 313 -14.71 -8.16 16.61
N GLY A 314 -13.57 -8.88 16.61
CA GLY A 314 -13.48 -10.28 17.02
C GLY A 314 -13.76 -11.32 15.93
N GLN A 315 -13.79 -10.91 14.65
CA GLN A 315 -13.88 -11.87 13.55
C GLN A 315 -12.59 -12.68 13.44
N PRO A 316 -12.64 -13.98 13.17
CA PRO A 316 -11.47 -14.80 12.96
C PRO A 316 -10.72 -14.35 11.70
N PRO A 317 -9.37 -14.51 11.65
CA PRO A 317 -8.62 -14.28 10.42
C PRO A 317 -9.06 -15.28 9.34
N PRO A 318 -8.91 -14.92 8.05
CA PRO A 318 -9.05 -15.91 6.98
C PRO A 318 -7.97 -16.98 7.10
N ASP A 319 -8.28 -18.21 6.68
CA ASP A 319 -7.33 -19.33 6.68
C ASP A 319 -6.22 -19.14 5.66
N GLU A 320 -6.51 -18.47 4.55
CA GLU A 320 -5.58 -18.20 3.45
C GLU A 320 -5.31 -16.70 3.29
N PRO A 321 -4.13 -16.31 2.77
CA PRO A 321 -3.85 -14.93 2.42
C PRO A 321 -4.85 -14.37 1.40
N ILE A 322 -5.25 -13.10 1.57
CA ILE A 322 -6.05 -12.39 0.57
C ILE A 322 -5.09 -11.82 -0.47
N LEU A 323 -5.02 -12.47 -1.64
CA LEU A 323 -4.16 -12.05 -2.74
C LEU A 323 -4.99 -11.48 -3.89
N LEU A 324 -4.86 -10.19 -4.11
CA LEU A 324 -5.54 -9.49 -5.19
C LEU A 324 -4.86 -9.76 -6.54
N PRO A 325 -5.63 -9.89 -7.64
CA PRO A 325 -5.08 -10.12 -8.96
C PRO A 325 -4.30 -8.89 -9.45
N VAL A 326 -3.32 -9.14 -10.31
CA VAL A 326 -2.56 -8.11 -11.03
C VAL A 326 -2.89 -8.18 -12.51
N GLU A 327 -2.79 -7.06 -13.23
CA GLU A 327 -3.09 -6.96 -14.64
C GLU A 327 -1.87 -6.45 -15.40
N LEU A 328 -1.68 -6.88 -16.66
CA LEU A 328 -0.66 -6.34 -17.53
C LEU A 328 -1.25 -5.22 -18.40
N VAL A 329 -0.69 -4.03 -18.25
CA VAL A 329 -1.03 -2.87 -19.08
C VAL A 329 0.02 -2.72 -20.17
N VAL A 330 -0.32 -3.17 -21.38
CA VAL A 330 0.58 -3.14 -22.55
C VAL A 330 0.64 -1.72 -23.12
N ARG A 331 1.88 -1.22 -23.31
CA ARG A 331 2.20 0.09 -23.92
C ARG A 331 3.36 -0.04 -24.90
N GLY A 332 4.09 1.05 -25.16
CA GLY A 332 5.11 1.11 -26.21
C GLY A 332 6.44 0.41 -25.91
N SER A 333 6.79 0.18 -24.64
CA SER A 333 8.13 -0.29 -24.26
C SER A 333 8.42 -1.77 -24.53
N CYS A 334 7.40 -2.59 -24.82
CA CYS A 334 7.57 -4.01 -25.11
C CYS A 334 7.39 -4.36 -26.60
N GLY A 335 7.01 -3.41 -27.47
CA GLY A 335 6.73 -3.67 -28.88
C GLY A 335 5.41 -4.40 -29.16
N GLY A 336 4.67 -4.79 -28.12
CA GLY A 336 3.34 -5.37 -28.24
C GLY A 336 2.27 -4.32 -28.52
N GLN A 337 1.15 -4.75 -29.09
CA GLN A 337 -0.02 -3.88 -29.26
C GLN A 337 -0.94 -3.98 -28.04
N PRO A 338 -1.52 -2.86 -27.57
CA PRO A 338 -2.56 -2.91 -26.54
C PRO A 338 -3.71 -3.81 -26.98
N ALA A 339 -4.26 -4.60 -26.06
CA ALA A 339 -5.45 -5.38 -26.35
C ALA A 339 -6.57 -4.44 -26.86
N ALA A 340 -7.16 -4.75 -28.01
CA ALA A 340 -8.24 -3.97 -28.59
C ALA A 340 -9.41 -3.93 -27.57
N GLY A 341 -9.68 -2.78 -26.96
CA GLY A 341 -10.78 -2.59 -26.02
C GLY A 341 -10.40 -2.13 -24.61
N ALA A 342 -9.13 -1.88 -24.30
CA ALA A 342 -8.78 -1.25 -23.03
C ALA A 342 -9.34 0.20 -23.00
N PRO A 343 -10.17 0.58 -22.01
CA PRO A 343 -10.69 1.93 -21.94
C PRO A 343 -9.54 2.91 -21.70
N THR A 344 -9.26 3.75 -22.70
CA THR A 344 -8.50 4.98 -22.50
C THR A 344 -9.28 5.81 -21.46
N THR A 345 -8.80 5.89 -20.25
CA THR A 345 -9.35 6.76 -19.21
C THR A 345 -9.10 8.22 -19.58
N GLN A 346 -9.90 8.74 -20.53
CA GLN A 346 -10.13 10.17 -20.64
C GLN A 346 -10.99 10.60 -19.43
N LYS A 347 -10.36 10.87 -18.30
CA LYS A 347 -10.91 11.74 -17.26
C LYS A 347 -10.34 13.14 -17.43
N GLY A 348 -10.71 13.78 -18.50
CA GLY A 348 -10.64 15.22 -18.69
C GLY A 348 -12.05 15.75 -18.86
N GLY A 349 -12.77 16.02 -17.78
CA GLY A 349 -13.96 16.84 -17.83
C GLY A 349 -13.55 18.28 -18.19
N PRO A 350 -14.34 19.02 -19.00
CA PRO A 350 -14.01 20.36 -19.36
C PRO A 350 -14.03 21.26 -18.11
N HIS A 351 -12.93 21.98 -17.91
CA HIS A 351 -12.84 23.07 -16.97
C HIS A 351 -13.82 24.17 -17.44
N ASP A 352 -14.92 24.34 -16.74
CA ASP A 352 -15.86 25.42 -16.95
C ASP A 352 -15.27 26.71 -16.34
N PRO A 353 -14.94 27.75 -17.15
CA PRO A 353 -14.33 28.98 -16.65
C PRO A 353 -15.34 29.98 -16.09
N ASP A 354 -16.64 29.67 -16.01
CA ASP A 354 -17.70 30.61 -15.66
C ASP A 354 -18.47 30.27 -14.36
N ARG A 355 -17.76 29.93 -13.27
CA ARG A 355 -18.36 30.07 -11.93
C ARG A 355 -17.55 31.05 -11.09
N ARG A 356 -18.01 32.31 -11.19
CA ARG A 356 -17.70 33.34 -10.19
C ARG A 356 -18.51 33.13 -8.92
#